data_c27eefa867d38b6fca8b949bebc34f6e
#
_entry.id   c27eefa867d38b6fca8b949bebc34f6e
#
_cell.length_a   1.000
_cell.length_b   1.000
_cell.length_c   1.000
_cell.angle_alpha   90.00
_cell.angle_beta   90.00
_cell.angle_gamma   90.00
#
_symmetry.space_group_name_H-M   'P 1'
#
loop_
_entity.id
_entity.type
_entity.pdbx_description
1 polymer ?
#
loop_
_entity_poly.entity_id
_entity_poly.type
_entity_poly.pdbx_seq_one_letter_code
_entity_poly.pdbx_strand_id
1 'polypeptide(L)'
;MADSSASHFVFSTLPPAKRISGGELDVPHFDIKAELEEYARERVPSSTFIHVAFYYENFLNFLPPRRQEDGTYAFGFPQGDTPLAAVSVEDVGGVVATIFERPEEFIGKTIGIVGDDLPAAEYAGAMTRLLGQTVRYNHIPREVFASFGFPGAEDLANMFDFNRRFIPERRADIENSRSLYSGMKSFEAWLGENKEQFANIITA
;
A
#
# COMPACT_ATOMS: atom_id res chain seq x y z
N MET A 1 9.18 -23.27 11.76
CA MET A 1 8.11 -23.54 10.74
C MET A 1 8.40 -24.82 9.99
N ALA A 2 9.64 -25.13 9.57
CA ALA A 2 9.96 -26.41 8.93
C ALA A 2 9.56 -27.64 9.78
N ASP A 3 9.50 -27.49 11.09
CA ASP A 3 9.13 -28.54 12.06
C ASP A 3 7.66 -28.40 12.54
N SER A 4 6.85 -27.53 11.93
CA SER A 4 5.44 -27.36 12.28
C SER A 4 4.54 -28.29 11.47
N SER A 5 3.37 -28.61 12.00
CA SER A 5 2.32 -29.35 11.28
C SER A 5 1.50 -28.45 10.33
N ALA A 6 1.89 -27.20 10.10
CA ALA A 6 1.21 -26.30 9.21
C ALA A 6 1.34 -26.78 7.76
N SER A 7 0.19 -26.98 7.09
CA SER A 7 0.13 -27.44 5.70
C SER A 7 0.30 -26.35 4.67
N HIS A 8 0.07 -25.10 5.05
CA HIS A 8 0.21 -23.93 4.18
C HIS A 8 0.64 -22.71 4.99
N PHE A 9 1.58 -21.93 4.46
CA PHE A 9 2.10 -20.70 5.05
C PHE A 9 1.90 -19.53 4.10
N VAL A 10 1.21 -18.50 4.55
CA VAL A 10 1.03 -17.25 3.80
C VAL A 10 1.85 -16.16 4.49
N PHE A 11 2.73 -15.51 3.74
CA PHE A 11 3.64 -14.50 4.28
C PHE A 11 3.51 -13.17 3.52
N SER A 12 3.26 -12.09 4.27
CA SER A 12 3.23 -10.73 3.72
C SER A 12 4.64 -10.21 3.54
N THR A 13 5.06 -10.07 2.29
CA THR A 13 6.37 -9.60 1.87
C THR A 13 6.26 -8.33 1.02
N LEU A 14 7.38 -7.89 0.47
CA LEU A 14 7.47 -6.74 -0.41
C LEU A 14 8.56 -6.98 -1.47
N PRO A 15 8.53 -6.28 -2.62
CA PRO A 15 9.52 -6.46 -3.66
C PRO A 15 10.92 -6.01 -3.21
N PRO A 16 12.02 -6.62 -3.72
CA PRO A 16 13.40 -6.27 -3.39
C PRO A 16 13.79 -4.94 -4.06
N ALA A 17 13.50 -3.83 -3.39
CA ALA A 17 13.62 -2.49 -3.95
C ALA A 17 15.06 -2.15 -4.37
N LYS A 18 16.03 -2.48 -3.55
CA LYS A 18 17.46 -2.26 -3.86
C LYS A 18 17.90 -3.01 -5.11
N ARG A 19 17.48 -4.26 -5.27
CA ARG A 19 17.80 -5.09 -6.44
C ARG A 19 17.10 -4.56 -7.69
N ILE A 20 15.83 -4.23 -7.61
CA ILE A 20 15.04 -3.74 -8.76
C ILE A 20 15.53 -2.36 -9.22
N SER A 21 15.90 -1.47 -8.29
CA SER A 21 16.44 -0.16 -8.63
C SER A 21 17.92 -0.18 -9.06
N GLY A 22 18.56 -1.35 -9.12
CA GLY A 22 20.00 -1.45 -9.45
C GLY A 22 20.90 -0.83 -8.37
N GLY A 23 20.43 -0.72 -7.14
CA GLY A 23 21.15 -0.13 -6.01
C GLY A 23 20.93 1.37 -5.83
N GLU A 24 20.08 2.01 -6.64
CA GLU A 24 19.83 3.45 -6.54
C GLU A 24 19.02 3.81 -5.29
N LEU A 25 18.08 2.96 -4.89
CA LEU A 25 17.19 3.21 -3.77
C LEU A 25 17.35 2.13 -2.70
N ASP A 26 17.57 2.58 -1.48
CA ASP A 26 17.62 1.73 -0.29
C ASP A 26 16.29 1.88 0.44
N VAL A 27 15.49 0.80 0.46
CA VAL A 27 14.18 0.77 1.12
C VAL A 27 14.19 -0.38 2.12
N PRO A 28 14.79 -0.19 3.31
CA PRO A 28 15.06 -1.26 4.26
C PRO A 28 13.85 -2.12 4.63
N HIS A 29 12.68 -1.50 4.84
CA HIS A 29 11.48 -2.25 5.20
C HIS A 29 10.93 -3.12 4.04
N PHE A 30 11.28 -2.83 2.77
CA PHE A 30 11.00 -3.68 1.62
C PHE A 30 12.05 -4.80 1.52
N ASP A 31 13.32 -4.43 1.53
CA ASP A 31 14.42 -5.33 1.26
C ASP A 31 14.54 -6.43 2.33
N ILE A 32 14.33 -6.10 3.63
CA ILE A 32 14.27 -7.08 4.72
C ILE A 32 13.15 -8.12 4.48
N LYS A 33 11.97 -7.69 4.04
CA LYS A 33 10.87 -8.60 3.74
C LYS A 33 11.16 -9.48 2.53
N ALA A 34 11.81 -8.93 1.49
CA ALA A 34 12.22 -9.69 0.33
C ALA A 34 13.28 -10.77 0.69
N GLU A 35 14.26 -10.44 1.53
CA GLU A 35 15.24 -11.41 2.03
C GLU A 35 14.56 -12.54 2.83
N LEU A 36 13.59 -12.20 3.68
CA LEU A 36 12.81 -13.19 4.42
C LEU A 36 11.95 -14.06 3.50
N GLU A 37 11.44 -13.51 2.39
CA GLU A 37 10.76 -14.29 1.36
C GLU A 37 11.68 -15.33 0.73
N GLU A 38 12.88 -14.93 0.30
CA GLU A 38 13.88 -15.84 -0.27
C GLU A 38 14.24 -16.95 0.72
N TYR A 39 14.48 -16.60 1.97
CA TYR A 39 14.73 -17.56 3.03
C TYR A 39 13.57 -18.55 3.25
N ALA A 40 12.32 -18.04 3.23
CA ALA A 40 11.14 -18.88 3.43
C ALA A 40 10.90 -19.81 2.23
N ARG A 41 11.13 -19.36 1.00
CA ARG A 41 10.99 -20.18 -0.22
C ARG A 41 11.87 -21.43 -0.18
N GLU A 42 13.07 -21.30 0.34
CA GLU A 42 14.01 -22.44 0.45
C GLU A 42 13.63 -23.47 1.51
N ARG A 43 12.94 -23.02 2.59
CA ARG A 43 12.73 -23.83 3.81
C ARG A 43 11.30 -24.26 4.07
N VAL A 44 10.34 -23.57 3.45
CA VAL A 44 8.91 -23.83 3.62
C VAL A 44 8.27 -23.93 2.22
N PRO A 45 8.44 -25.07 1.52
CA PRO A 45 7.95 -25.23 0.14
C PRO A 45 6.45 -24.97 -0.02
N SER A 46 5.65 -25.19 1.03
CA SER A 46 4.20 -24.92 1.03
C SER A 46 3.87 -23.47 1.39
N SER A 47 4.59 -22.50 0.81
CA SER A 47 4.39 -21.08 1.09
C SER A 47 3.72 -20.37 -0.08
N THR A 48 2.89 -19.37 0.26
CA THR A 48 2.42 -18.32 -0.66
C THR A 48 2.84 -16.97 -0.11
N PHE A 49 3.24 -16.07 -1.00
CA PHE A 49 3.68 -14.72 -0.64
C PHE A 49 2.68 -13.69 -1.13
N ILE A 50 2.47 -12.63 -0.34
CA ILE A 50 1.59 -11.54 -0.74
C ILE A 50 2.33 -10.22 -0.70
N HIS A 51 2.20 -9.43 -1.78
CA HIS A 51 2.68 -8.04 -1.87
C HIS A 51 1.48 -7.11 -1.73
N VAL A 52 1.25 -6.65 -0.50
CA VAL A 52 0.14 -5.75 -0.21
C VAL A 52 0.53 -4.33 -0.60
N ALA A 53 -0.38 -3.63 -1.30
CA ALA A 53 -0.21 -2.24 -1.68
C ALA A 53 -0.25 -1.29 -0.48
N PHE A 54 -0.10 0.01 -0.71
CA PHE A 54 -0.25 1.05 0.30
C PHE A 54 -1.64 0.95 0.97
N TYR A 55 -1.74 1.26 2.27
CA TYR A 55 -3.03 1.14 2.97
C TYR A 55 -3.85 2.43 2.89
N TYR A 56 -5.16 2.31 2.60
CA TYR A 56 -6.09 3.44 2.69
C TYR A 56 -6.09 4.06 4.08
N GLU A 57 -5.92 3.27 5.11
CA GLU A 57 -5.87 3.68 6.52
C GLU A 57 -4.72 4.65 6.83
N ASN A 58 -3.69 4.69 5.96
CA ASN A 58 -2.62 5.68 6.10
C ASN A 58 -3.11 7.11 5.92
N PHE A 59 -4.19 7.32 5.15
CA PHE A 59 -4.81 8.65 5.03
C PHE A 59 -5.58 9.08 6.30
N LEU A 60 -5.84 8.17 7.23
CA LEU A 60 -6.40 8.50 8.56
C LEU A 60 -5.30 8.75 9.59
N ASN A 61 -4.23 7.97 9.55
CA ASN A 61 -3.28 7.88 10.65
C ASN A 61 -1.92 8.55 10.34
N PHE A 62 -1.33 8.22 9.20
CA PHE A 62 0.05 8.58 8.88
C PHE A 62 0.17 9.82 7.98
N LEU A 63 -0.70 9.94 6.97
CA LEU A 63 -0.75 11.04 6.01
C LEU A 63 -2.13 11.71 5.95
N PRO A 64 -2.76 12.06 7.10
CA PRO A 64 -4.06 12.68 7.09
C PRO A 64 -4.00 14.07 6.43
N PRO A 65 -5.06 14.48 5.73
CA PRO A 65 -5.17 15.84 5.24
C PRO A 65 -5.06 16.85 6.40
N ARG A 66 -4.21 17.87 6.25
CA ARG A 66 -3.98 18.92 7.23
C ARG A 66 -4.56 20.24 6.76
N ARG A 67 -5.17 20.99 7.67
CA ARG A 67 -5.74 22.31 7.37
C ARG A 67 -4.64 23.29 6.97
N GLN A 68 -4.90 24.04 5.89
CA GLN A 68 -4.02 25.07 5.36
C GLN A 68 -4.50 26.46 5.80
N GLU A 69 -3.66 27.49 5.64
CA GLU A 69 -3.98 28.86 6.00
C GLU A 69 -5.17 29.42 5.21
N ASP A 70 -5.39 28.96 3.98
CA ASP A 70 -6.52 29.34 3.11
C ASP A 70 -7.83 28.62 3.49
N GLY A 71 -7.83 27.81 4.54
CA GLY A 71 -8.98 27.04 4.99
C GLY A 71 -9.23 25.75 4.23
N THR A 72 -8.44 25.42 3.22
CA THR A 72 -8.46 24.12 2.55
C THR A 72 -7.68 23.06 3.33
N TYR A 73 -7.66 21.82 2.82
CA TYR A 73 -6.89 20.73 3.40
C TYR A 73 -5.89 20.18 2.38
N ALA A 74 -4.75 19.72 2.84
CA ALA A 74 -3.76 19.10 1.97
C ALA A 74 -3.03 17.96 2.67
N PHE A 75 -2.61 16.96 1.88
CA PHE A 75 -1.63 15.97 2.25
C PHE A 75 -0.53 15.92 1.18
N GLY A 76 0.65 15.36 1.51
CA GLY A 76 1.74 15.35 0.54
C GLY A 76 2.78 14.28 0.80
N PHE A 77 3.31 13.75 -0.31
CA PHE A 77 4.39 12.76 -0.35
C PHE A 77 5.00 12.72 -1.78
N PRO A 78 6.15 12.05 -2.00
CA PRO A 78 6.90 12.16 -3.26
C PRO A 78 6.42 11.18 -4.35
N GLN A 79 5.11 11.13 -4.65
CA GLN A 79 4.53 10.25 -5.68
C GLN A 79 4.39 10.93 -7.06
N GLY A 80 4.32 12.27 -7.12
CA GLY A 80 4.04 13.00 -8.36
C GLY A 80 2.67 12.64 -8.94
N ASP A 81 2.60 12.52 -10.26
CA ASP A 81 1.38 12.16 -10.99
C ASP A 81 1.28 10.65 -11.26
N THR A 82 2.26 9.87 -10.83
CA THR A 82 2.24 8.41 -10.97
C THR A 82 1.21 7.81 -10.03
N PRO A 83 0.37 6.85 -10.47
CA PRO A 83 -0.56 6.16 -9.60
C PRO A 83 0.12 5.57 -8.36
N LEU A 84 -0.59 5.56 -7.25
CA LEU A 84 -0.23 4.89 -6.01
C LEU A 84 -1.23 3.76 -5.76
N ALA A 85 -0.80 2.54 -5.98
CA ALA A 85 -1.62 1.38 -5.66
C ALA A 85 -1.91 1.32 -4.16
N ALA A 86 -3.17 1.15 -3.78
CA ALA A 86 -3.58 1.10 -2.38
C ALA A 86 -4.74 0.13 -2.15
N VAL A 87 -4.97 -0.26 -0.91
CA VAL A 87 -5.99 -1.24 -0.51
C VAL A 87 -6.43 -1.01 0.94
N SER A 88 -7.67 -1.40 1.30
CA SER A 88 -8.08 -1.48 2.70
C SER A 88 -7.39 -2.66 3.41
N VAL A 89 -6.91 -2.43 4.63
CA VAL A 89 -6.33 -3.49 5.48
C VAL A 89 -7.34 -4.63 5.70
N GLU A 90 -8.63 -4.31 5.84
CA GLU A 90 -9.69 -5.30 6.06
C GLU A 90 -9.82 -6.29 4.89
N ASP A 91 -9.64 -5.80 3.66
CA ASP A 91 -9.81 -6.63 2.46
C ASP A 91 -8.68 -7.65 2.26
N VAL A 92 -7.50 -7.39 2.85
CA VAL A 92 -6.38 -8.34 2.83
C VAL A 92 -6.78 -9.69 3.40
N GLY A 93 -7.58 -9.67 4.49
CA GLY A 93 -8.08 -10.89 5.13
C GLY A 93 -8.93 -11.75 4.20
N GLY A 94 -9.78 -11.12 3.38
CA GLY A 94 -10.63 -11.82 2.40
C GLY A 94 -9.83 -12.53 1.32
N VAL A 95 -8.78 -11.87 0.79
CA VAL A 95 -7.87 -12.49 -0.19
C VAL A 95 -7.08 -13.64 0.44
N VAL A 96 -6.56 -13.46 1.65
CA VAL A 96 -5.80 -14.50 2.37
C VAL A 96 -6.67 -15.71 2.69
N ALA A 97 -7.94 -15.52 3.05
CA ALA A 97 -8.89 -16.62 3.25
C ALA A 97 -9.04 -17.46 1.98
N THR A 98 -9.23 -16.81 0.83
CA THR A 98 -9.30 -17.50 -0.47
C THR A 98 -8.02 -18.27 -0.81
N ILE A 99 -6.85 -17.71 -0.48
CA ILE A 99 -5.55 -18.39 -0.65
C ILE A 99 -5.49 -19.67 0.20
N PHE A 100 -5.97 -19.63 1.43
CA PHE A 100 -6.00 -20.81 2.29
C PHE A 100 -7.05 -21.86 1.86
N GLU A 101 -8.15 -21.44 1.25
CA GLU A 101 -9.18 -22.35 0.72
C GLU A 101 -8.71 -23.11 -0.52
N ARG A 102 -7.76 -22.56 -1.28
CA ARG A 102 -7.27 -23.12 -2.56
C ARG A 102 -5.74 -23.22 -2.60
N PRO A 103 -5.10 -23.93 -1.65
CA PRO A 103 -3.65 -23.93 -1.51
C PRO A 103 -2.92 -24.42 -2.78
N GLU A 104 -3.48 -25.39 -3.50
CA GLU A 104 -2.93 -25.95 -4.73
C GLU A 104 -2.80 -24.92 -5.87
N GLU A 105 -3.61 -23.85 -5.83
CA GLU A 105 -3.53 -22.78 -6.82
C GLU A 105 -2.43 -21.76 -6.47
N PHE A 106 -2.09 -21.61 -5.17
CA PHE A 106 -1.31 -20.47 -4.71
C PHE A 106 0.07 -20.82 -4.12
N ILE A 107 0.28 -22.05 -3.68
CA ILE A 107 1.60 -22.47 -3.17
C ILE A 107 2.70 -22.17 -4.21
N GLY A 108 3.78 -21.56 -3.76
CA GLY A 108 4.92 -21.14 -4.57
C GLY A 108 4.76 -19.80 -5.29
N LYS A 109 3.56 -19.20 -5.28
CA LYS A 109 3.29 -17.93 -5.96
C LYS A 109 3.49 -16.71 -5.05
N THR A 110 3.68 -15.56 -5.70
CA THR A 110 3.56 -14.22 -5.08
C THR A 110 2.31 -13.55 -5.67
N ILE A 111 1.43 -13.05 -4.80
CA ILE A 111 0.15 -12.45 -5.16
C ILE A 111 0.16 -10.98 -4.76
N GLY A 112 -0.05 -10.08 -5.72
CA GLY A 112 -0.30 -8.67 -5.46
C GLY A 112 -1.71 -8.45 -4.92
N ILE A 113 -1.84 -7.64 -3.86
CA ILE A 113 -3.15 -7.26 -3.30
C ILE A 113 -3.32 -5.76 -3.43
N VAL A 114 -4.27 -5.35 -4.29
CA VAL A 114 -4.55 -3.96 -4.68
C VAL A 114 -6.04 -3.75 -4.79
N GLY A 115 -6.57 -2.71 -4.13
CA GLY A 115 -7.95 -2.26 -4.25
C GLY A 115 -8.14 -1.28 -5.40
N ASP A 116 -7.34 -0.20 -5.39
CA ASP A 116 -7.28 0.80 -6.46
C ASP A 116 -5.82 1.21 -6.75
N ASP A 117 -5.61 1.76 -7.96
CA ASP A 117 -4.31 2.29 -8.41
C ASP A 117 -4.55 3.66 -9.05
N LEU A 118 -4.56 4.71 -8.22
CA LEU A 118 -4.99 6.05 -8.59
C LEU A 118 -3.85 7.07 -8.41
N PRO A 119 -3.76 8.11 -9.24
CA PRO A 119 -2.97 9.29 -8.93
C PRO A 119 -3.37 9.89 -7.58
N ALA A 120 -2.41 10.41 -6.82
CA ALA A 120 -2.68 10.98 -5.49
C ALA A 120 -3.69 12.13 -5.51
N ALA A 121 -3.76 12.86 -6.63
CA ALA A 121 -4.78 13.90 -6.85
C ALA A 121 -6.21 13.33 -6.94
N GLU A 122 -6.39 12.10 -7.42
CA GLU A 122 -7.70 11.44 -7.46
C GLU A 122 -8.17 11.00 -6.09
N TYR A 123 -7.27 10.52 -5.24
CA TYR A 123 -7.56 10.29 -3.80
C TYR A 123 -8.02 11.58 -3.13
N ALA A 124 -7.32 12.71 -3.36
CA ALA A 124 -7.72 14.02 -2.84
C ALA A 124 -9.09 14.47 -3.38
N GLY A 125 -9.35 14.21 -4.65
CA GLY A 125 -10.65 14.50 -5.29
C GLY A 125 -11.81 13.71 -4.68
N ALA A 126 -11.61 12.43 -4.39
CA ALA A 126 -12.59 11.60 -3.71
C ALA A 126 -12.88 12.11 -2.29
N MET A 127 -11.83 12.47 -1.53
CA MET A 127 -11.98 13.08 -0.21
C MET A 127 -12.76 14.40 -0.29
N THR A 128 -12.47 15.25 -1.27
CA THR A 128 -13.19 16.52 -1.50
C THR A 128 -14.68 16.29 -1.72
N ARG A 129 -15.03 15.33 -2.57
CA ARG A 129 -16.45 15.01 -2.85
C ARG A 129 -17.19 14.51 -1.62
N LEU A 130 -16.55 13.64 -0.84
CA LEU A 130 -17.20 13.07 0.34
C LEU A 130 -17.35 14.05 1.49
N LEU A 131 -16.32 14.85 1.74
CA LEU A 131 -16.23 15.72 2.92
C LEU A 131 -16.87 17.09 2.69
N GLY A 132 -17.07 17.49 1.42
CA GLY A 132 -17.55 18.83 1.09
C GLY A 132 -16.54 19.95 1.40
N GLN A 133 -15.28 19.57 1.63
CA GLN A 133 -14.16 20.47 1.93
C GLN A 133 -13.08 20.23 0.86
N THR A 134 -12.45 21.28 0.38
CA THR A 134 -11.37 21.13 -0.61
C THR A 134 -10.17 20.44 0.00
N VAL A 135 -9.85 19.25 -0.51
CA VAL A 135 -8.62 18.49 -0.18
C VAL A 135 -7.71 18.49 -1.40
N ARG A 136 -6.44 18.74 -1.22
CA ARG A 136 -5.43 18.77 -2.28
C ARG A 136 -4.30 17.81 -1.99
N TYR A 137 -3.74 17.24 -3.05
CA TYR A 137 -2.45 16.56 -2.98
C TYR A 137 -1.34 17.55 -3.35
N ASN A 138 -0.31 17.63 -2.53
CA ASN A 138 0.90 18.40 -2.78
C ASN A 138 2.06 17.44 -3.04
N HIS A 139 2.62 17.47 -4.25
CA HIS A 139 3.87 16.75 -4.48
C HIS A 139 4.99 17.35 -3.63
N ILE A 140 5.60 16.51 -2.79
CA ILE A 140 6.78 16.88 -1.99
C ILE A 140 7.98 16.21 -2.64
N PRO A 141 9.02 16.94 -3.05
CA PRO A 141 10.24 16.33 -3.56
C PRO A 141 10.83 15.32 -2.56
N ARG A 142 11.39 14.22 -3.06
CA ARG A 142 11.94 13.13 -2.23
C ARG A 142 12.90 13.63 -1.15
N GLU A 143 13.83 14.52 -1.52
CA GLU A 143 14.84 15.07 -0.62
C GLU A 143 14.22 15.91 0.50
N VAL A 144 13.14 16.64 0.18
CA VAL A 144 12.40 17.44 1.16
C VAL A 144 11.65 16.52 2.13
N PHE A 145 10.97 15.49 1.63
CA PHE A 145 10.26 14.53 2.48
C PHE A 145 11.23 13.77 3.41
N ALA A 146 12.38 13.33 2.88
CA ALA A 146 13.43 12.68 3.66
C ALA A 146 13.98 13.57 4.80
N SER A 147 13.93 14.89 4.64
CA SER A 147 14.43 15.85 5.63
C SER A 147 13.45 16.17 6.76
N PHE A 148 12.23 15.62 6.78
CA PHE A 148 11.20 15.93 7.81
C PHE A 148 11.55 15.44 9.22
N GLY A 149 12.62 14.68 9.40
CA GLY A 149 13.20 14.34 10.70
C GLY A 149 12.41 13.37 11.57
N PHE A 150 11.29 12.82 11.09
CA PHE A 150 10.63 11.72 11.79
C PHE A 150 11.35 10.37 11.50
N PRO A 151 11.33 9.41 12.42
CA PRO A 151 11.97 8.12 12.21
C PRO A 151 11.44 7.40 10.96
N GLY A 152 12.33 7.04 10.02
CA GLY A 152 11.97 6.38 8.76
C GLY A 152 11.59 7.32 7.61
N ALA A 153 11.74 8.65 7.75
CA ALA A 153 11.40 9.60 6.68
C ALA A 153 12.14 9.32 5.37
N GLU A 154 13.42 8.99 5.43
CA GLU A 154 14.23 8.65 4.25
C GLU A 154 13.77 7.32 3.61
N ASP A 155 13.51 6.29 4.42
CA ASP A 155 13.02 5.00 3.96
C ASP A 155 11.68 5.15 3.22
N LEU A 156 10.75 5.93 3.78
CA LEU A 156 9.47 6.22 3.15
C LEU A 156 9.59 7.10 1.90
N ALA A 157 10.49 8.09 1.91
CA ALA A 157 10.78 8.89 0.73
C ALA A 157 11.29 8.02 -0.43
N ASN A 158 12.19 7.08 -0.13
CA ASN A 158 12.72 6.11 -1.08
C ASN A 158 11.64 5.12 -1.55
N MET A 159 10.75 4.68 -0.66
CA MET A 159 9.62 3.81 -1.01
C MET A 159 8.69 4.48 -2.04
N PHE A 160 8.29 5.73 -1.83
CA PHE A 160 7.45 6.44 -2.79
C PHE A 160 8.16 6.64 -4.13
N ASP A 161 9.45 7.01 -4.11
CA ASP A 161 10.23 7.15 -5.35
C ASP A 161 10.42 5.82 -6.06
N PHE A 162 10.59 4.72 -5.32
CA PHE A 162 10.63 3.36 -5.86
C PHE A 162 9.30 3.00 -6.54
N ASN A 163 8.18 3.19 -5.87
CA ASN A 163 6.86 2.90 -6.45
C ASN A 163 6.63 3.72 -7.72
N ARG A 164 6.95 5.00 -7.69
CA ARG A 164 6.79 5.91 -8.82
C ARG A 164 7.62 5.50 -10.05
N ARG A 165 8.86 5.05 -9.86
CA ARG A 165 9.82 4.81 -10.95
C ARG A 165 9.86 3.37 -11.41
N PHE A 166 9.64 2.41 -10.55
CA PHE A 166 9.88 1.00 -10.81
C PHE A 166 8.61 0.14 -10.74
N ILE A 167 7.53 0.64 -10.12
CA ILE A 167 6.23 -0.05 -10.06
C ILE A 167 5.11 0.95 -10.39
N PRO A 168 5.12 1.56 -11.59
CA PRO A 168 4.23 2.69 -11.90
C PRO A 168 2.78 2.28 -12.21
N GLU A 169 2.48 0.99 -12.35
CA GLU A 169 1.14 0.49 -12.67
C GLU A 169 0.91 -0.89 -12.06
N ARG A 170 -0.24 -1.07 -11.40
CA ARG A 170 -0.65 -2.33 -10.79
C ARG A 170 -2.08 -2.76 -11.16
N ARG A 171 -2.55 -2.37 -12.34
CA ARG A 171 -3.92 -2.66 -12.80
C ARG A 171 -4.24 -4.15 -12.85
N ALA A 172 -3.30 -4.98 -13.30
CA ALA A 172 -3.48 -6.44 -13.32
C ALA A 172 -3.69 -7.03 -11.91
N ASP A 173 -3.04 -6.45 -10.88
CA ASP A 173 -3.23 -6.87 -9.50
C ASP A 173 -4.63 -6.53 -8.98
N ILE A 174 -5.24 -5.42 -9.44
CA ILE A 174 -6.62 -5.05 -9.08
C ILE A 174 -7.61 -6.11 -9.59
N GLU A 175 -7.49 -6.48 -10.87
CA GLU A 175 -8.37 -7.49 -11.47
C GLU A 175 -8.24 -8.83 -10.75
N ASN A 176 -7.00 -9.24 -10.47
CA ASN A 176 -6.72 -10.45 -9.72
C ASN A 176 -7.28 -10.39 -8.29
N SER A 177 -7.04 -9.30 -7.55
CA SER A 177 -7.54 -9.13 -6.18
C SER A 177 -9.07 -9.21 -6.10
N ARG A 178 -9.76 -8.57 -7.04
CA ARG A 178 -11.23 -8.62 -7.13
C ARG A 178 -11.75 -10.01 -7.50
N SER A 179 -11.02 -10.78 -8.30
CA SER A 179 -11.36 -12.17 -8.62
C SER A 179 -11.20 -13.11 -7.43
N LEU A 180 -10.26 -12.81 -6.54
CA LEU A 180 -10.00 -13.58 -5.32
C LEU A 180 -10.97 -13.23 -4.19
N TYR A 181 -11.34 -11.95 -4.08
CA TYR A 181 -12.25 -11.47 -3.04
C TYR A 181 -13.25 -10.46 -3.62
N SER A 182 -14.48 -10.88 -3.80
CA SER A 182 -15.55 -10.04 -4.37
C SER A 182 -15.96 -8.85 -3.49
N GLY A 183 -15.59 -8.88 -2.19
CA GLY A 183 -15.78 -7.77 -1.25
C GLY A 183 -14.72 -6.68 -1.33
N MET A 184 -13.73 -6.78 -2.23
CA MET A 184 -12.66 -5.79 -2.40
C MET A 184 -13.23 -4.39 -2.63
N LYS A 185 -12.91 -3.46 -1.73
CA LYS A 185 -13.41 -2.09 -1.76
C LYS A 185 -12.58 -1.22 -2.69
N SER A 186 -13.25 -0.35 -3.43
CA SER A 186 -12.59 0.84 -3.99
C SER A 186 -12.26 1.83 -2.87
N PHE A 187 -11.34 2.76 -3.13
CA PHE A 187 -11.06 3.84 -2.18
C PHE A 187 -12.31 4.66 -1.85
N GLU A 188 -13.15 4.95 -2.83
CA GLU A 188 -14.36 5.73 -2.63
C GLU A 188 -15.38 4.99 -1.75
N ALA A 189 -15.54 3.67 -1.92
CA ALA A 189 -16.40 2.86 -1.06
C ALA A 189 -15.88 2.81 0.38
N TRP A 190 -14.57 2.53 0.55
CA TRP A 190 -13.91 2.53 1.86
C TRP A 190 -14.00 3.90 2.55
N LEU A 191 -13.78 4.97 1.80
CA LEU A 191 -13.87 6.34 2.31
C LEU A 191 -15.29 6.66 2.80
N GLY A 192 -16.33 6.18 2.10
CA GLY A 192 -17.73 6.31 2.51
C GLY A 192 -18.02 5.67 3.87
N GLU A 193 -17.48 4.47 4.10
CA GLU A 193 -17.62 3.74 5.37
C GLU A 193 -16.87 4.44 6.52
N ASN A 194 -15.77 5.14 6.22
CA ASN A 194 -14.90 5.81 7.19
C ASN A 194 -15.14 7.33 7.29
N LYS A 195 -16.24 7.83 6.73
CA LYS A 195 -16.54 9.26 6.63
C LYS A 195 -16.47 9.98 7.97
N GLU A 196 -17.01 9.40 9.04
CA GLU A 196 -17.00 10.00 10.37
C GLU A 196 -15.59 10.15 10.94
N GLN A 197 -14.72 9.17 10.72
CA GLN A 197 -13.32 9.22 11.13
C GLN A 197 -12.58 10.36 10.43
N PHE A 198 -12.78 10.50 9.10
CA PHE A 198 -12.22 11.61 8.33
C PHE A 198 -12.76 12.97 8.79
N ALA A 199 -14.06 13.09 9.05
CA ALA A 199 -14.65 14.32 9.53
C ALA A 199 -14.02 14.75 10.86
N ASN A 200 -13.77 13.84 11.79
CA ASN A 200 -13.11 14.12 13.06
C ASN A 200 -11.66 14.62 12.87
N ILE A 201 -10.91 14.07 11.93
CA ILE A 201 -9.52 14.49 11.63
C ILE A 201 -9.50 15.93 11.09
N ILE A 202 -10.48 16.28 10.26
CA ILE A 202 -10.57 17.61 9.64
C ILE A 202 -11.04 18.67 10.65
N THR A 203 -11.80 18.29 11.67
CA THR A 203 -12.34 19.22 12.68
C THR A 203 -11.43 19.36 13.90
N ALA A 204 -10.46 18.49 14.11
CA ALA A 204 -9.50 18.51 15.20
C ALA A 204 -8.32 19.46 14.91
#